data_64e9cdfab4024a7c2461250391c38008
#
_entry.id   64e9cdfab4024a7c2461250391c38008
#
_cell.length_a   1.000
_cell.length_b   1.000
_cell.length_c   1.000
_cell.angle_alpha   90.00
_cell.angle_beta   90.00
_cell.angle_gamma   90.00
#
_symmetry.space_group_name_H-M   'P 1'
#
loop_
_entity.id
_entity.type
_entity.pdbx_description
1 polymer ?
#
loop_
_entity_poly.entity_id
_entity_poly.type
_entity_poly.pdbx_seq_one_letter_code
_entity_poly.pdbx_strand_id
1 'polypeptide(L)'
;MALPLAVTQRVCEYLDLLDRKRASFVQGVYLVGSVALGDYQEGRSDIDFIALVAAPLSGPQLESLMRIHTTMAAASGPPFDGFYIEQNELSRRPTLGMRVPFSLHGLFYTDSACSEINPVTWLCLAQHGIAVRGRPPESLALATDPAPLQAFQVSNLRTYWGP
;
A
#
# COMPACT_ATOMS: atom_id res chain seq x y z
N MET A 1 3.68 -15.00 12.18
CA MET A 1 3.52 -15.80 10.94
C MET A 1 4.68 -15.48 10.02
N ALA A 2 5.36 -16.48 9.45
CA ALA A 2 6.44 -16.23 8.49
C ALA A 2 5.83 -15.88 7.13
N LEU A 3 6.40 -14.86 6.46
CA LEU A 3 5.97 -14.49 5.11
C LEU A 3 6.37 -15.58 4.10
N PRO A 4 5.58 -15.78 3.02
CA PRO A 4 5.98 -16.62 1.90
C PRO A 4 7.32 -16.15 1.30
N LEU A 5 8.11 -17.09 0.78
CA LEU A 5 9.46 -16.78 0.25
C LEU A 5 9.42 -15.74 -0.86
N ALA A 6 8.49 -15.87 -1.81
CA ALA A 6 8.34 -14.92 -2.91
C ALA A 6 8.00 -13.50 -2.42
N VAL A 7 7.16 -13.39 -1.37
CA VAL A 7 6.82 -12.12 -0.73
C VAL A 7 8.05 -11.53 -0.05
N THR A 8 8.78 -12.35 0.74
CA THR A 8 9.98 -11.91 1.44
C THR A 8 11.04 -11.38 0.46
N GLN A 9 11.31 -12.11 -0.61
CA GLN A 9 12.27 -11.69 -1.64
C GLN A 9 11.86 -10.37 -2.29
N ARG A 10 10.59 -10.23 -2.65
CA ARG A 10 10.06 -9.02 -3.30
C ARG A 10 10.12 -7.80 -2.40
N VAL A 11 9.78 -7.98 -1.13
CA VAL A 11 9.88 -6.91 -0.12
C VAL A 11 11.34 -6.50 0.10
N CYS A 12 12.26 -7.46 0.24
CA CYS A 12 13.68 -7.15 0.38
C CYS A 12 14.22 -6.38 -0.82
N GLU A 13 13.87 -6.78 -2.05
CA GLU A 13 14.25 -6.06 -3.27
C GLU A 13 13.78 -4.59 -3.25
N TYR A 14 12.52 -4.37 -2.88
CA TYR A 14 11.97 -3.02 -2.77
C TYR A 14 12.68 -2.18 -1.71
N LEU A 15 12.90 -2.72 -0.51
CA LEU A 15 13.59 -2.03 0.58
C LEU A 15 15.05 -1.70 0.21
N ASP A 16 15.75 -2.63 -0.45
CA ASP A 16 17.10 -2.42 -0.95
C ASP A 16 17.16 -1.29 -2.00
N LEU A 17 16.17 -1.22 -2.90
CA LEU A 17 16.08 -0.14 -3.88
C LEU A 17 15.82 1.22 -3.21
N LEU A 18 14.94 1.28 -2.20
CA LEU A 18 14.73 2.49 -1.41
C LEU A 18 16.03 2.97 -0.76
N ASP A 19 16.79 2.04 -0.16
CA ASP A 19 18.02 2.38 0.57
C ASP A 19 19.14 2.81 -0.39
N ARG A 20 19.32 2.13 -1.51
CA ARG A 20 20.29 2.52 -2.57
C ARG A 20 19.96 3.89 -3.17
N LYS A 21 18.68 4.23 -3.30
CA LYS A 21 18.22 5.54 -3.79
C LYS A 21 18.16 6.61 -2.71
N ARG A 22 18.55 6.26 -1.46
CA ARG A 22 18.47 7.15 -0.28
C ARG A 22 17.08 7.74 -0.10
N ALA A 23 16.05 6.93 -0.30
CA ALA A 23 14.65 7.34 -0.20
C ALA A 23 14.18 7.38 1.28
N SER A 24 14.93 8.08 2.13
CA SER A 24 14.64 8.24 3.57
C SER A 24 13.33 8.97 3.85
N PHE A 25 12.74 9.61 2.85
CA PHE A 25 11.41 10.20 2.94
C PHE A 25 10.29 9.15 3.07
N VAL A 26 10.55 7.89 2.69
CA VAL A 26 9.66 6.75 2.98
C VAL A 26 9.97 6.24 4.38
N GLN A 27 9.14 6.63 5.34
CA GLN A 27 9.35 6.39 6.77
C GLN A 27 8.75 5.07 7.26
N GLY A 28 7.74 4.58 6.57
CA GLY A 28 7.07 3.32 6.90
C GLY A 28 6.63 2.58 5.65
N VAL A 29 6.64 1.24 5.69
CA VAL A 29 6.09 0.37 4.65
C VAL A 29 5.36 -0.77 5.34
N TYR A 30 4.12 -0.97 4.98
CA TYR A 30 3.21 -1.94 5.58
C TYR A 30 2.57 -2.80 4.50
N LEU A 31 2.63 -4.10 4.65
CA LEU A 31 1.89 -5.00 3.81
C LEU A 31 0.45 -5.10 4.29
N VAL A 32 -0.48 -5.11 3.34
CA VAL A 32 -1.92 -5.26 3.56
C VAL A 32 -2.47 -6.34 2.62
N GLY A 33 -3.77 -6.39 2.40
CA GLY A 33 -4.40 -7.31 1.44
C GLY A 33 -4.17 -8.78 1.77
N SER A 34 -4.07 -9.61 0.73
CA SER A 34 -3.99 -11.08 0.86
C SER A 34 -2.79 -11.55 1.67
N VAL A 35 -1.66 -10.87 1.59
CA VAL A 35 -0.46 -11.19 2.37
C VAL A 35 -0.72 -11.02 3.86
N ALA A 36 -1.30 -9.89 4.26
CA ALA A 36 -1.58 -9.60 5.67
C ALA A 36 -2.68 -10.50 6.24
N LEU A 37 -3.65 -10.88 5.41
CA LEU A 37 -4.74 -11.78 5.79
C LEU A 37 -4.33 -13.26 5.83
N GLY A 38 -3.12 -13.61 5.35
CA GLY A 38 -2.66 -15.00 5.30
C GLY A 38 -3.26 -15.81 4.16
N ASP A 39 -3.81 -15.16 3.15
CA ASP A 39 -4.47 -15.77 1.98
C ASP A 39 -3.68 -15.57 0.67
N TYR A 40 -2.39 -15.25 0.78
CA TYR A 40 -1.53 -15.09 -0.39
C TYR A 40 -1.38 -16.39 -1.16
N GLN A 41 -1.61 -16.35 -2.46
CA GLN A 41 -1.47 -17.47 -3.39
C GLN A 41 -0.39 -17.14 -4.43
N GLU A 42 0.69 -17.93 -4.41
CA GLU A 42 1.80 -17.74 -5.35
C GLU A 42 1.34 -17.88 -6.81
N GLY A 43 1.79 -16.95 -7.66
CA GLY A 43 1.41 -16.89 -9.08
C GLY A 43 0.02 -16.33 -9.36
N ARG A 44 -0.76 -15.96 -8.34
CA ARG A 44 -2.11 -15.38 -8.49
C ARG A 44 -2.29 -14.08 -7.73
N SER A 45 -1.73 -13.97 -6.53
CA SER A 45 -1.82 -12.77 -5.70
C SER A 45 -0.70 -11.79 -6.03
N ASP A 46 -1.03 -10.51 -6.00
CA ASP A 46 -0.12 -9.39 -5.87
C ASP A 46 0.29 -9.19 -4.40
N ILE A 47 1.22 -8.26 -4.18
CA ILE A 47 1.62 -7.82 -2.85
C ILE A 47 1.16 -6.38 -2.70
N ASP A 48 0.18 -6.15 -1.84
CA ASP A 48 -0.34 -4.83 -1.55
C ASP A 48 0.46 -4.16 -0.43
N PHE A 49 0.81 -2.87 -0.62
CA PHE A 49 1.51 -2.11 0.39
C PHE A 49 0.96 -0.71 0.60
N ILE A 50 1.18 -0.17 1.80
CA ILE A 50 1.01 1.24 2.15
C ILE A 50 2.37 1.79 2.57
N ALA A 51 2.83 2.85 1.91
CA ALA A 51 4.06 3.55 2.27
C ALA A 51 3.75 4.90 2.91
N LEU A 52 4.34 5.16 4.08
CA LEU A 52 4.16 6.41 4.80
C LEU A 52 5.28 7.39 4.50
N VAL A 53 4.89 8.62 4.22
CA VAL A 53 5.80 9.76 4.02
C VAL A 53 5.48 10.87 5.04
N ALA A 54 6.49 11.70 5.36
CA ALA A 54 6.33 12.78 6.34
C ALA A 54 5.61 14.00 5.77
N ALA A 55 5.71 14.22 4.46
CA ALA A 55 5.21 15.40 3.76
C ALA A 55 4.90 15.04 2.29
N PRO A 56 4.16 15.88 1.56
CA PRO A 56 3.94 15.70 0.13
C PRO A 56 5.24 15.51 -0.63
N LEU A 57 5.27 14.54 -1.55
CA LEU A 57 6.47 14.19 -2.30
C LEU A 57 6.80 15.27 -3.34
N SER A 58 8.06 15.66 -3.39
CA SER A 58 8.60 16.56 -4.42
C SER A 58 8.79 15.84 -5.76
N GLY A 59 8.92 16.59 -6.86
CA GLY A 59 9.18 16.03 -8.19
C GLY A 59 10.35 15.05 -8.24
N PRO A 60 11.54 15.40 -7.71
CA PRO A 60 12.69 14.46 -7.65
C PRO A 60 12.42 13.19 -6.84
N GLN A 61 11.62 13.27 -5.76
CA GLN A 61 11.22 12.10 -4.98
C GLN A 61 10.26 11.20 -5.76
N LEU A 62 9.30 11.78 -6.47
CA LEU A 62 8.39 11.06 -7.36
C LEU A 62 9.15 10.35 -8.48
N GLU A 63 10.13 11.02 -9.11
CA GLU A 63 10.99 10.40 -10.13
C GLU A 63 11.80 9.23 -9.55
N SER A 64 12.31 9.36 -8.33
CA SER A 64 13.04 8.28 -7.65
C SER A 64 12.16 7.06 -7.45
N LEU A 65 10.93 7.25 -6.96
CA LEU A 65 9.95 6.18 -6.78
C LEU A 65 9.54 5.55 -8.11
N MET A 66 9.30 6.36 -9.14
CA MET A 66 8.98 5.86 -10.48
C MET A 66 10.08 4.92 -10.99
N ARG A 67 11.36 5.29 -10.83
CA ARG A 67 12.50 4.43 -11.23
C ARG A 67 12.55 3.14 -10.41
N ILE A 68 12.26 3.19 -9.12
CA ILE A 68 12.19 2.01 -8.25
C ILE A 68 11.10 1.07 -8.77
N HIS A 69 9.88 1.56 -8.97
CA HIS A 69 8.77 0.74 -9.45
C HIS A 69 8.98 0.21 -10.89
N THR A 70 9.61 0.99 -11.77
CA THR A 70 10.02 0.50 -13.10
C THR A 70 11.03 -0.65 -12.99
N THR A 71 11.99 -0.55 -12.08
CA THR A 71 12.98 -1.63 -11.83
C THR A 71 12.26 -2.87 -11.27
N MET A 72 11.36 -2.68 -10.30
CA MET A 72 10.55 -3.76 -9.74
C MET A 72 9.71 -4.46 -10.82
N ALA A 73 9.04 -3.70 -11.68
CA ALA A 73 8.19 -4.25 -12.75
C ALA A 73 8.98 -5.03 -13.81
N ALA A 74 10.23 -4.66 -14.06
CA ALA A 74 11.12 -5.36 -15.00
C ALA A 74 11.72 -6.65 -14.44
N ALA A 75 11.74 -6.81 -13.12
CA ALA A 75 12.26 -8.00 -12.43
C ALA A 75 11.15 -9.08 -12.31
N SER A 76 11.58 -10.35 -12.26
CA SER A 76 10.67 -11.46 -12.02
C SER A 76 10.15 -11.42 -10.57
N GLY A 77 8.87 -11.76 -10.38
CA GLY A 77 8.25 -11.83 -9.06
C GLY A 77 6.80 -11.37 -9.09
N PRO A 78 6.10 -11.49 -7.95
CA PRO A 78 4.71 -11.03 -7.84
C PRO A 78 4.63 -9.51 -8.07
N PRO A 79 3.52 -9.00 -8.63
CA PRO A 79 3.26 -7.57 -8.69
C PRO A 79 3.38 -6.94 -7.29
N PHE A 80 3.89 -5.71 -7.23
CA PHE A 80 4.09 -4.99 -5.98
C PHE A 80 3.36 -3.66 -6.08
N ASP A 81 2.11 -3.67 -5.65
CA ASP A 81 1.14 -2.62 -5.85
C ASP A 81 0.79 -1.93 -4.54
N GLY A 82 0.61 -0.62 -4.57
CA GLY A 82 0.32 0.12 -3.35
C GLY A 82 0.56 1.62 -3.50
N PHE A 83 0.35 2.35 -2.44
CA PHE A 83 0.33 3.81 -2.49
C PHE A 83 1.19 4.46 -1.41
N TYR A 84 1.51 5.74 -1.65
CA TYR A 84 2.28 6.62 -0.76
C TYR A 84 1.36 7.67 -0.18
N ILE A 85 1.31 7.77 1.15
CA ILE A 85 0.41 8.69 1.84
C ILE A 85 1.12 9.34 3.03
N GLU A 86 0.77 10.58 3.34
CA GLU A 86 1.28 11.24 4.53
C GLU A 86 0.77 10.55 5.79
N GLN A 87 1.66 10.37 6.77
CA GLN A 87 1.33 9.65 8.00
C GLN A 87 0.13 10.27 8.74
N ASN A 88 -0.05 11.58 8.69
CA ASN A 88 -1.17 12.28 9.33
C ASN A 88 -2.52 11.98 8.69
N GLU A 89 -2.55 11.55 7.43
CA GLU A 89 -3.80 11.17 6.75
C GLU A 89 -4.39 9.87 7.31
N LEU A 90 -3.57 8.98 7.89
CA LEU A 90 -4.06 7.75 8.50
C LEU A 90 -5.01 7.97 9.68
N SER A 91 -4.87 9.09 10.39
CA SER A 91 -5.75 9.48 11.51
C SER A 91 -7.10 10.04 11.03
N ARG A 92 -7.25 10.24 9.74
CA ARG A 92 -8.48 10.70 9.10
C ARG A 92 -9.20 9.54 8.43
N ARG A 93 -10.50 9.71 8.24
CA ARG A 93 -11.28 8.77 7.43
C ARG A 93 -10.72 8.75 6.00
N PRO A 94 -10.54 7.56 5.38
CA PRO A 94 -10.07 7.50 4.01
C PRO A 94 -11.06 8.19 3.06
N THR A 95 -10.54 9.09 2.24
CA THR A 95 -11.34 9.79 1.23
C THR A 95 -11.29 9.01 -0.08
N LEU A 96 -12.41 8.43 -0.48
CA LEU A 96 -12.50 7.68 -1.74
C LEU A 96 -12.12 8.59 -2.93
N GLY A 97 -11.27 8.06 -3.81
CA GLY A 97 -10.77 8.80 -4.97
C GLY A 97 -9.69 9.83 -4.63
N MET A 98 -9.13 9.79 -3.42
CA MET A 98 -7.98 10.62 -3.04
C MET A 98 -6.85 10.45 -4.06
N ARG A 99 -6.26 11.57 -4.47
CA ARG A 99 -5.15 11.59 -5.43
C ARG A 99 -3.84 11.50 -4.66
N VAL A 100 -3.11 10.42 -4.90
CA VAL A 100 -1.81 10.15 -4.27
C VAL A 100 -0.89 9.46 -5.28
N PRO A 101 0.42 9.43 -5.05
CA PRO A 101 1.31 8.56 -5.81
C PRO A 101 1.04 7.08 -5.50
N PHE A 102 0.93 6.24 -6.52
CA PHE A 102 0.75 4.80 -6.33
C PHE A 102 1.33 3.97 -7.48
N SER A 103 1.60 2.71 -7.21
CA SER A 103 1.96 1.67 -8.19
C SER A 103 0.78 0.73 -8.38
N LEU A 104 0.48 0.40 -9.63
CA LEU A 104 -0.54 -0.57 -9.98
C LEU A 104 -0.14 -1.29 -11.28
N HIS A 105 -0.10 -2.62 -11.24
CA HIS A 105 0.24 -3.49 -12.37
C HIS A 105 1.53 -3.07 -13.09
N GLY A 106 2.57 -2.69 -12.31
CA GLY A 106 3.87 -2.29 -12.81
C GLY A 106 3.95 -0.86 -13.37
N LEU A 107 2.88 -0.09 -13.31
CA LEU A 107 2.84 1.32 -13.69
C LEU A 107 2.86 2.20 -12.42
N PHE A 108 3.57 3.33 -12.48
CA PHE A 108 3.62 4.29 -11.40
C PHE A 108 2.87 5.57 -11.77
N TYR A 109 1.92 5.93 -10.94
CA TYR A 109 1.08 7.14 -11.08
C TYR A 109 1.51 8.16 -10.04
N THR A 110 1.73 9.40 -10.45
CA THR A 110 2.24 10.46 -9.55
C THR A 110 1.14 11.28 -8.90
N ASP A 111 -0.01 11.42 -9.57
CA ASP A 111 -1.15 12.20 -9.12
C ASP A 111 -2.43 11.70 -9.79
N SER A 112 -2.97 10.59 -9.31
CA SER A 112 -4.20 10.01 -9.82
C SER A 112 -5.07 9.51 -8.68
N ALA A 113 -6.36 9.36 -8.92
CA ALA A 113 -7.29 8.79 -7.94
C ALA A 113 -6.89 7.33 -7.65
N CYS A 114 -6.65 7.01 -6.38
CA CYS A 114 -6.24 5.69 -5.92
C CYS A 114 -7.44 4.95 -5.33
N SER A 115 -7.84 3.83 -5.94
CA SER A 115 -8.96 3.01 -5.47
C SER A 115 -8.67 2.26 -4.18
N GLU A 116 -7.37 2.02 -3.90
CA GLU A 116 -6.93 1.31 -2.70
C GLU A 116 -7.10 2.15 -1.41
N ILE A 117 -7.35 3.45 -1.54
CA ILE A 117 -7.68 4.32 -0.41
C ILE A 117 -9.17 4.18 -0.09
N ASN A 118 -9.46 3.26 0.82
CA ASN A 118 -10.83 2.91 1.21
C ASN A 118 -10.88 2.38 2.66
N PRO A 119 -12.07 2.30 3.29
CA PRO A 119 -12.19 1.85 4.67
C PRO A 119 -11.73 0.41 4.94
N VAL A 120 -11.80 -0.48 3.93
CA VAL A 120 -11.34 -1.87 4.06
C VAL A 120 -9.83 -1.92 4.20
N THR A 121 -9.10 -1.12 3.42
CA THR A 121 -7.64 -1.01 3.49
C THR A 121 -7.18 -0.47 4.85
N TRP A 122 -7.86 0.55 5.40
CA TRP A 122 -7.58 1.06 6.76
C TRP A 122 -7.81 0.01 7.83
N LEU A 123 -8.92 -0.72 7.74
CA LEU A 123 -9.21 -1.80 8.69
C LEU A 123 -8.19 -2.95 8.58
N CYS A 124 -7.82 -3.34 7.36
CA CYS A 124 -6.80 -4.36 7.12
C CYS A 124 -5.45 -3.93 7.72
N LEU A 125 -5.02 -2.68 7.50
CA LEU A 125 -3.81 -2.14 8.11
C LEU A 125 -3.86 -2.20 9.64
N ALA A 126 -4.99 -1.79 10.24
CA ALA A 126 -5.16 -1.73 11.69
C ALA A 126 -5.14 -3.11 12.36
N GLN A 127 -5.78 -4.11 11.74
CA GLN A 127 -5.99 -5.43 12.34
C GLN A 127 -4.95 -6.48 11.93
N HIS A 128 -4.40 -6.36 10.73
CA HIS A 128 -3.58 -7.39 10.10
C HIS A 128 -2.29 -6.86 9.47
N GLY A 129 -2.12 -5.53 9.39
CA GLY A 129 -0.99 -4.91 8.72
C GLY A 129 0.36 -5.45 9.23
N ILE A 130 1.28 -5.70 8.30
CA ILE A 130 2.62 -6.20 8.60
C ILE A 130 3.63 -5.11 8.32
N ALA A 131 4.25 -4.56 9.38
CA ALA A 131 5.31 -3.59 9.21
C ALA A 131 6.57 -4.26 8.67
N VAL A 132 7.04 -3.84 7.50
CA VAL A 132 8.35 -4.26 6.94
C VAL A 132 9.39 -3.15 7.06
N ARG A 133 8.93 -1.92 7.29
CA ARG A 133 9.73 -0.75 7.69
C ARG A 133 8.88 0.17 8.55
N GLY A 134 9.50 0.82 9.54
CA GLY A 134 8.83 1.79 10.42
C GLY A 134 8.28 1.18 11.69
N ARG A 135 7.38 1.91 12.34
CA ARG A 135 6.77 1.52 13.62
C ARG A 135 5.70 0.43 13.40
N PRO A 136 5.40 -0.40 14.41
CA PRO A 136 4.34 -1.41 14.28
C PRO A 136 2.95 -0.75 14.08
N PRO A 137 2.04 -1.41 13.31
CA PRO A 137 0.74 -0.83 12.93
C PRO A 137 -0.10 -0.37 14.12
N GLU A 138 -0.06 -1.07 15.23
CA GLU A 138 -0.78 -0.74 16.48
C GLU A 138 -0.33 0.59 17.10
N SER A 139 0.84 1.09 16.73
CA SER A 139 1.35 2.41 17.16
C SER A 139 0.92 3.56 16.24
N LEU A 140 0.26 3.25 15.13
CA LEU A 140 -0.24 4.24 14.19
C LEU A 140 -1.62 4.74 14.67
N ALA A 141 -1.84 6.05 14.58
CA ALA A 141 -3.16 6.62 14.82
C ALA A 141 -4.04 6.39 13.59
N LEU A 142 -4.81 5.28 13.58
CA LEU A 142 -5.66 4.89 12.46
C LEU A 142 -7.13 5.23 12.72
N ALA A 143 -7.78 5.87 11.76
CA ALA A 143 -9.22 6.10 11.80
C ALA A 143 -9.98 4.84 11.35
N THR A 144 -10.40 4.02 12.31
CA THR A 144 -11.10 2.74 12.07
C THR A 144 -12.59 2.79 12.44
N ASP A 145 -13.28 3.85 12.08
CA ASP A 145 -14.73 3.99 12.33
C ASP A 145 -15.51 2.93 11.50
N PRO A 146 -16.40 2.13 12.12
CA PRO A 146 -17.16 1.09 11.42
C PRO A 146 -18.22 1.62 10.44
N ALA A 147 -18.74 2.83 10.63
CA ALA A 147 -19.81 3.36 9.80
C ALA A 147 -19.43 3.54 8.32
N PRO A 148 -18.26 4.11 7.96
CA PRO A 148 -17.80 4.16 6.58
C PRO A 148 -17.58 2.79 5.94
N LEU A 149 -17.13 1.81 6.73
CA LEU A 149 -16.92 0.44 6.26
C LEU A 149 -18.22 -0.21 5.80
N GLN A 150 -19.29 -0.10 6.61
CA GLN A 150 -20.60 -0.65 6.24
C GLN A 150 -21.17 0.00 4.99
N ALA A 151 -21.08 1.33 4.88
CA ALA A 151 -21.53 2.06 3.70
C ALA A 151 -20.76 1.65 2.44
N PHE A 152 -19.43 1.47 2.54
CA PHE A 152 -18.57 1.05 1.45
C PHE A 152 -18.89 -0.38 1.00
N GLN A 153 -19.07 -1.32 1.94
CA GLN A 153 -19.42 -2.70 1.63
C GLN A 153 -20.79 -2.80 0.94
N VAL A 154 -21.80 -2.06 1.40
CA VAL A 154 -23.14 -2.02 0.76
C VAL A 154 -23.05 -1.43 -0.64
N SER A 155 -22.23 -0.37 -0.85
CA SER A 155 -22.01 0.22 -2.18
C SER A 155 -21.34 -0.78 -3.12
N ASN A 156 -20.28 -1.47 -2.68
CA ASN A 156 -19.60 -2.48 -3.47
C ASN A 156 -20.51 -3.65 -3.85
N LEU A 157 -21.32 -4.15 -2.92
CA LEU A 157 -22.29 -5.20 -3.20
C LEU A 157 -23.28 -4.79 -4.30
N ARG A 158 -23.74 -3.54 -4.29
CA ARG A 158 -24.65 -3.01 -5.31
C ARG A 158 -23.99 -2.80 -6.66
N THR A 159 -22.70 -2.43 -6.69
CA THR A 159 -21.97 -2.07 -7.91
C THR A 159 -21.40 -3.30 -8.63
N TYR A 160 -20.88 -4.27 -7.86
CA TYR A 160 -20.22 -5.47 -8.41
C TYR A 160 -21.13 -6.71 -8.48
N TRP A 161 -22.14 -6.80 -7.62
CA TRP A 161 -22.98 -8.00 -7.46
C TRP A 161 -24.48 -7.71 -7.63
N GLY A 162 -24.87 -6.46 -7.87
CA GLY A 162 -26.23 -6.08 -8.21
C GLY A 162 -26.60 -6.49 -9.64
N PRO A 163 -27.89 -6.78 -9.91
CA PRO A 163 -28.36 -7.12 -11.26
C PRO A 163 -28.18 -5.98 -12.24
#